data_0684d7a95e3dc210c8d2dc9544bb573f
#
_entry.id   0684d7a95e3dc210c8d2dc9544bb573f
#
_cell.length_a   1.000
_cell.length_b   1.000
_cell.length_c   1.000
_cell.angle_alpha   90.00
_cell.angle_beta   90.00
_cell.angle_gamma   90.00
#
_symmetry.space_group_name_H-M   'P 1'
#
loop_
_entity.id
_entity.type
_entity.pdbx_description
1 polymer ?
#
loop_
_entity_poly.entity_id
_entity_poly.type
_entity_poly.pdbx_seq_one_letter_code
_entity_poly.pdbx_strand_id
1 'polypeptide(L)'
;MSLIKRIPSKNDTDSNDRLIPFINGEYRCANNDSMINLIEKLIIKKNSFSFDTETSSLSPFEADLVGISISTEKETGWYIPINHSSGNNISESNLTKIKQLFENEEIKKFAHNANYDISVLVNNDFKINNLNFDTLIAANLLNKRSLSLKNLCLEILRLQMTSIEELIGKGKDQISFKDVDIEKAVNYACADADATFRLKEIFEDELSKIGLQDVMNKIEIPLIPVIVEMQKSGVSINSQILNKISLELKNEISDLELRAKNIIGNEEVNLRSSQQLSDILINQMNI
;
A
#
# COMPACT_ATOMS: atom_id res chain seq x y z
N MET A 1 -40.60 -27.22 -3.12
CA MET A 1 -40.72 -26.10 -4.08
C MET A 1 -39.29 -25.64 -4.40
N SER A 2 -38.85 -26.00 -5.59
CA SER A 2 -37.47 -25.82 -6.06
C SER A 2 -37.29 -24.40 -6.62
N LEU A 3 -36.37 -23.65 -6.05
CA LEU A 3 -35.94 -22.35 -6.59
C LEU A 3 -34.76 -22.58 -7.56
N ILE A 4 -35.09 -22.95 -8.80
CA ILE A 4 -34.13 -22.91 -9.90
C ILE A 4 -34.03 -21.47 -10.36
N LYS A 5 -32.93 -20.79 -9.98
CA LYS A 5 -32.55 -19.50 -10.55
C LYS A 5 -32.15 -19.69 -12.02
N ARG A 6 -32.90 -19.05 -12.92
CA ARG A 6 -32.60 -18.98 -14.34
C ARG A 6 -31.15 -18.45 -14.57
N ILE A 7 -30.38 -19.26 -15.27
CA ILE A 7 -29.14 -18.83 -15.91
C ILE A 7 -29.52 -17.93 -17.09
N PRO A 8 -29.01 -16.71 -17.25
CA PRO A 8 -29.28 -15.90 -18.42
C PRO A 8 -28.69 -16.58 -19.67
N SER A 9 -29.49 -16.62 -20.74
CA SER A 9 -29.08 -17.16 -22.02
C SER A 9 -27.98 -16.32 -22.64
N LYS A 10 -27.00 -17.01 -23.25
CA LYS A 10 -25.96 -16.46 -24.12
C LYS A 10 -26.60 -15.81 -25.36
N ASN A 11 -26.99 -14.56 -25.33
CA ASN A 11 -27.25 -13.70 -26.50
C ASN A 11 -27.49 -12.26 -26.03
N ASP A 12 -26.49 -11.67 -25.43
CA ASP A 12 -26.31 -10.20 -25.39
C ASP A 12 -24.89 -9.89 -25.82
N THR A 13 -24.63 -10.08 -27.11
CA THR A 13 -23.44 -9.55 -27.80
C THR A 13 -23.73 -8.12 -28.20
N ASP A 14 -23.72 -7.23 -27.21
CA ASP A 14 -23.46 -5.81 -27.36
C ASP A 14 -22.50 -5.36 -26.26
N SER A 15 -21.37 -6.06 -26.16
CA SER A 15 -20.20 -5.57 -25.47
C SER A 15 -19.40 -4.71 -26.45
N ASN A 16 -19.73 -3.44 -26.51
CA ASN A 16 -18.73 -2.43 -26.73
C ASN A 16 -17.66 -2.65 -25.66
N ASP A 17 -16.66 -3.47 -25.92
CA ASP A 17 -15.41 -3.58 -25.15
C ASP A 17 -14.68 -2.22 -25.29
N ARG A 18 -15.22 -1.18 -24.63
CA ARG A 18 -14.54 0.10 -24.47
C ARG A 18 -13.36 -0.20 -23.58
N LEU A 19 -12.16 -0.23 -24.20
CA LEU A 19 -10.90 -0.30 -23.47
C LEU A 19 -10.96 0.77 -22.36
N ILE A 20 -10.84 0.32 -21.13
CA ILE A 20 -10.79 1.23 -19.98
C ILE A 20 -9.46 1.98 -20.08
N PRO A 21 -9.46 3.29 -20.18
CA PRO A 21 -8.22 4.05 -20.32
C PRO A 21 -7.40 3.99 -19.06
N PHE A 22 -6.07 4.04 -19.21
CA PHE A 22 -5.18 4.25 -18.09
C PHE A 22 -5.37 5.65 -17.51
N ILE A 23 -5.21 5.77 -16.18
CA ILE A 23 -5.11 7.07 -15.54
C ILE A 23 -3.89 7.80 -16.10
N ASN A 24 -4.08 9.04 -16.48
CA ASN A 24 -3.03 9.89 -17.00
C ASN A 24 -3.27 11.33 -16.58
N GLY A 25 -2.20 12.12 -16.67
CA GLY A 25 -2.23 13.53 -16.34
C GLY A 25 -0.93 14.20 -16.79
N GLU A 26 -0.77 15.46 -16.42
CA GLU A 26 0.48 16.18 -16.55
C GLU A 26 1.41 15.79 -15.41
N TYR A 27 2.08 14.64 -15.55
CA TYR A 27 3.00 14.08 -14.56
C TYR A 27 4.44 14.53 -14.84
N ARG A 28 5.11 15.05 -13.82
CA ARG A 28 6.43 15.66 -13.97
C ARG A 28 7.38 15.24 -12.86
N CYS A 29 8.65 15.09 -13.21
CA CYS A 29 9.72 14.92 -12.23
C CYS A 29 10.13 16.26 -11.62
N ALA A 30 10.22 16.34 -10.31
CA ALA A 30 10.64 17.53 -9.57
C ALA A 30 11.99 17.29 -8.88
N ASN A 31 13.06 17.33 -9.65
CA ASN A 31 14.42 17.04 -9.20
C ASN A 31 15.35 18.26 -9.18
N ASN A 32 14.81 19.48 -9.32
CA ASN A 32 15.58 20.72 -9.31
C ASN A 32 14.85 21.87 -8.61
N ASP A 33 15.60 22.92 -8.27
CA ASP A 33 15.10 24.06 -7.51
C ASP A 33 13.89 24.76 -8.14
N SER A 34 13.87 24.89 -9.46
CA SER A 34 12.77 25.55 -10.18
C SER A 34 11.46 24.79 -10.00
N MET A 35 11.49 23.47 -10.13
CA MET A 35 10.32 22.60 -9.98
C MET A 35 9.86 22.54 -8.52
N ILE A 36 10.76 22.43 -7.57
CA ILE A 36 10.40 22.43 -6.13
C ILE A 36 9.77 23.77 -5.73
N ASN A 37 10.32 24.90 -6.17
CA ASN A 37 9.72 26.21 -5.90
C ASN A 37 8.36 26.36 -6.57
N LEU A 38 8.13 25.72 -7.73
CA LEU A 38 6.82 25.73 -8.39
C LEU A 38 5.79 24.92 -7.58
N ILE A 39 6.17 23.71 -7.14
CA ILE A 39 5.31 22.87 -6.30
C ILE A 39 4.94 23.60 -5.01
N GLU A 40 5.92 24.19 -4.32
CA GLU A 40 5.71 24.96 -3.10
C GLU A 40 4.66 26.06 -3.32
N LYS A 41 4.80 26.86 -4.37
CA LYS A 41 3.82 27.91 -4.73
C LYS A 41 2.43 27.33 -5.01
N LEU A 42 2.34 26.21 -5.72
CA LEU A 42 1.07 25.56 -6.03
C LEU A 42 0.39 25.04 -4.76
N ILE A 43 1.13 24.37 -3.88
CA ILE A 43 0.63 23.84 -2.61
C ILE A 43 0.13 24.99 -1.72
N ILE A 44 0.93 26.06 -1.55
CA ILE A 44 0.53 27.24 -0.76
C ILE A 44 -0.74 27.87 -1.34
N LYS A 45 -0.83 28.01 -2.66
CA LYS A 45 -2.02 28.57 -3.33
C LYS A 45 -3.27 27.70 -3.16
N LYS A 46 -3.14 26.38 -3.25
CA LYS A 46 -4.26 25.42 -3.14
C LYS A 46 -4.60 25.07 -1.69
N ASN A 47 -3.67 25.31 -0.77
CA ASN A 47 -3.73 24.99 0.66
C ASN A 47 -4.02 23.49 0.94
N SER A 48 -3.71 22.62 -0.02
CA SER A 48 -3.89 21.18 0.10
C SER A 48 -3.14 20.42 -0.98
N PHE A 49 -2.79 19.15 -0.68
CA PHE A 49 -2.27 18.19 -1.64
C PHE A 49 -2.55 16.76 -1.20
N SER A 50 -2.65 15.86 -2.16
CA SER A 50 -2.51 14.42 -1.92
C SER A 50 -1.06 14.00 -2.10
N PHE A 51 -0.66 12.92 -1.41
CA PHE A 51 0.68 12.38 -1.50
C PHE A 51 0.67 10.86 -1.40
N ASP A 52 1.75 10.26 -1.90
CA ASP A 52 2.07 8.86 -1.75
C ASP A 52 3.59 8.70 -1.66
N THR A 53 4.09 7.62 -1.06
CA THR A 53 5.52 7.37 -0.86
C THR A 53 5.98 6.11 -1.56
N GLU A 54 7.13 6.19 -2.24
CA GLU A 54 7.83 5.06 -2.81
C GLU A 54 8.99 4.63 -1.92
N THR A 55 9.11 3.33 -1.69
CA THR A 55 10.00 2.77 -0.67
C THR A 55 10.80 1.57 -1.16
N SER A 56 11.91 1.28 -0.50
CA SER A 56 12.77 0.13 -0.82
C SER A 56 12.23 -1.22 -0.31
N SER A 57 11.30 -1.21 0.65
CA SER A 57 10.69 -2.41 1.24
C SER A 57 9.28 -2.14 1.76
N LEU A 58 8.55 -3.22 2.10
CA LEU A 58 7.19 -3.13 2.66
C LEU A 58 7.15 -2.86 4.17
N SER A 59 8.29 -2.93 4.87
CA SER A 59 8.39 -2.61 6.30
C SER A 59 8.64 -1.10 6.47
N PRO A 60 7.67 -0.29 6.91
CA PRO A 60 7.79 1.17 6.87
C PRO A 60 8.90 1.73 7.76
N PHE A 61 9.29 1.02 8.83
CA PHE A 61 10.36 1.43 9.73
C PHE A 61 11.75 0.93 9.34
N GLU A 62 11.85 0.07 8.31
CA GLU A 62 13.10 -0.46 7.76
C GLU A 62 13.34 0.03 6.33
N ALA A 63 12.32 0.61 5.72
CA ALA A 63 12.36 1.05 4.33
C ALA A 63 13.09 2.38 4.18
N ASP A 64 13.95 2.47 3.16
CA ASP A 64 14.42 3.76 2.67
C ASP A 64 13.28 4.46 1.92
N LEU A 65 13.12 5.74 2.16
CA LEU A 65 12.25 6.60 1.35
C LEU A 65 12.93 6.87 0.00
N VAL A 66 12.38 6.32 -1.07
CA VAL A 66 12.94 6.42 -2.43
C VAL A 66 12.43 7.67 -3.15
N GLY A 67 11.16 8.00 -2.95
CA GLY A 67 10.56 9.19 -3.54
C GLY A 67 9.21 9.52 -2.93
N ILE A 68 8.71 10.70 -3.24
CA ILE A 68 7.37 11.17 -2.85
C ILE A 68 6.66 11.66 -4.10
N SER A 69 5.42 11.25 -4.29
CA SER A 69 4.53 11.84 -5.28
C SER A 69 3.54 12.79 -4.63
N ILE A 70 3.21 13.88 -5.32
CA ILE A 70 2.28 14.92 -4.85
C ILE A 70 1.33 15.29 -5.98
N SER A 71 0.04 15.45 -5.66
CA SER A 71 -0.94 16.07 -6.57
C SER A 71 -1.71 17.20 -5.84
N THR A 72 -1.92 18.30 -6.52
CA THR A 72 -2.65 19.48 -6.01
C THR A 72 -3.98 19.73 -6.72
N GLU A 73 -4.23 18.98 -7.80
CA GLU A 73 -5.47 19.00 -8.58
C GLU A 73 -5.55 17.79 -9.50
N LYS A 74 -6.73 17.44 -9.99
CA LYS A 74 -6.94 16.34 -10.93
C LYS A 74 -6.01 16.44 -12.13
N GLU A 75 -5.58 15.28 -12.63
CA GLU A 75 -4.77 15.18 -13.85
C GLU A 75 -3.41 15.86 -13.74
N THR A 76 -2.93 16.04 -12.52
CA THR A 76 -1.57 16.56 -12.28
C THR A 76 -0.85 15.72 -11.25
N GLY A 77 0.47 15.68 -11.36
CA GLY A 77 1.31 14.98 -10.41
C GLY A 77 2.78 15.40 -10.51
N TRP A 78 3.44 15.38 -9.37
CA TRP A 78 4.84 15.71 -9.24
C TRP A 78 5.53 14.58 -8.49
N TYR A 79 6.51 13.96 -9.12
CA TYR A 79 7.37 12.97 -8.47
C TYR A 79 8.66 13.60 -8.01
N ILE A 80 8.99 13.45 -6.74
CA ILE A 80 10.17 13.99 -6.06
C ILE A 80 11.11 12.85 -5.76
N PRO A 81 12.14 12.58 -6.58
CA PRO A 81 13.11 11.50 -6.35
C PRO A 81 14.07 11.87 -5.22
N ILE A 82 14.21 11.01 -4.23
CA ILE A 82 14.99 11.26 -3.01
C ILE A 82 16.21 10.33 -2.92
N ASN A 83 16.01 9.01 -3.15
CA ASN A 83 17.06 8.03 -2.91
C ASN A 83 17.06 6.91 -3.97
N HIS A 84 16.92 7.27 -5.24
CA HIS A 84 17.15 6.33 -6.35
C HIS A 84 18.63 5.99 -6.48
N SER A 85 18.93 4.76 -6.87
CA SER A 85 20.30 4.28 -7.12
C SER A 85 20.95 4.98 -8.30
N SER A 86 20.16 5.42 -9.28
CA SER A 86 20.59 6.14 -10.48
C SER A 86 19.71 7.35 -10.75
N GLY A 87 20.25 8.34 -11.45
CA GLY A 87 19.51 9.55 -11.83
C GLY A 87 19.70 10.70 -10.83
N ASN A 88 18.95 11.78 -11.07
CA ASN A 88 19.08 13.01 -10.29
C ASN A 88 18.07 13.06 -9.15
N ASN A 89 18.49 12.67 -7.98
CA ASN A 89 17.73 12.89 -6.75
C ASN A 89 17.75 14.38 -6.36
N ILE A 90 16.79 14.81 -5.53
CA ILE A 90 16.75 16.19 -5.05
C ILE A 90 17.90 16.47 -4.07
N SER A 91 18.27 17.75 -3.91
CA SER A 91 19.23 18.20 -2.91
C SER A 91 18.63 18.22 -1.51
N GLU A 92 19.48 18.14 -0.47
CA GLU A 92 19.05 18.26 0.92
C GLU A 92 18.30 19.57 1.21
N SER A 93 18.69 20.68 0.57
CA SER A 93 17.98 21.96 0.72
C SER A 93 16.55 21.90 0.17
N ASN A 94 16.34 21.18 -0.94
CA ASN A 94 15.02 20.96 -1.49
C ASN A 94 14.21 19.97 -0.66
N LEU A 95 14.83 18.91 -0.15
CA LEU A 95 14.19 17.99 0.78
C LEU A 95 13.68 18.72 2.03
N THR A 96 14.48 19.66 2.56
CA THR A 96 14.06 20.51 3.69
C THR A 96 12.81 21.32 3.38
N LYS A 97 12.69 21.91 2.17
CA LYS A 97 11.48 22.62 1.76
C LYS A 97 10.26 21.69 1.70
N ILE A 98 10.43 20.48 1.16
CA ILE A 98 9.34 19.49 1.14
C ILE A 98 8.94 19.11 2.57
N LYS A 99 9.90 18.86 3.48
CA LYS A 99 9.60 18.61 4.90
C LYS A 99 8.78 19.74 5.53
N GLN A 100 9.08 20.99 5.25
CA GLN A 100 8.32 22.16 5.73
C GLN A 100 6.88 22.19 5.24
N LEU A 101 6.58 21.73 4.00
CA LEU A 101 5.22 21.62 3.50
C LEU A 101 4.40 20.56 4.25
N PHE A 102 5.03 19.44 4.60
CA PHE A 102 4.40 18.41 5.44
C PHE A 102 4.19 18.86 6.89
N GLU A 103 5.12 19.64 7.44
CA GLU A 103 5.03 20.19 8.80
C GLU A 103 4.02 21.34 8.94
N ASN A 104 3.65 22.01 7.85
CA ASN A 104 2.75 23.16 7.88
C ASN A 104 1.33 22.74 8.32
N GLU A 105 0.85 23.33 9.42
CA GLU A 105 -0.46 23.03 10.04
C GLU A 105 -1.65 23.56 9.23
N GLU A 106 -1.46 24.55 8.39
CA GLU A 106 -2.54 25.12 7.58
C GLU A 106 -2.84 24.28 6.33
N ILE A 107 -1.81 23.63 5.76
CA ILE A 107 -1.92 22.86 4.53
C ILE A 107 -2.52 21.49 4.82
N LYS A 108 -3.63 21.17 4.16
CA LYS A 108 -4.29 19.86 4.27
C LYS A 108 -3.57 18.79 3.46
N LYS A 109 -3.36 17.62 4.03
CA LYS A 109 -2.75 16.47 3.39
C LYS A 109 -3.77 15.35 3.23
N PHE A 110 -3.74 14.67 2.09
CA PHE A 110 -4.59 13.54 1.76
C PHE A 110 -3.72 12.36 1.34
N ALA A 111 -4.07 11.16 1.77
CA ALA A 111 -3.35 9.94 1.37
C ALA A 111 -4.30 8.77 1.13
N HIS A 112 -3.74 7.66 0.66
CA HIS A 112 -4.41 6.38 0.60
C HIS A 112 -3.64 5.38 1.46
N ASN A 113 -4.18 4.98 2.61
CA ASN A 113 -3.47 4.21 3.64
C ASN A 113 -2.35 5.02 4.32
N ALA A 114 -2.70 6.23 4.75
CA ALA A 114 -1.80 7.21 5.36
C ALA A 114 -0.95 6.64 6.51
N ASN A 115 -1.41 5.59 7.20
CA ASN A 115 -0.65 4.95 8.27
C ASN A 115 0.72 4.44 7.77
N TYR A 116 0.77 3.85 6.56
CA TYR A 116 2.03 3.38 5.97
C TYR A 116 2.94 4.56 5.63
N ASP A 117 2.44 5.51 4.84
CA ASP A 117 3.22 6.64 4.35
C ASP A 117 3.76 7.51 5.49
N ILE A 118 2.91 7.79 6.49
CA ILE A 118 3.33 8.57 7.67
C ILE A 118 4.39 7.81 8.45
N SER A 119 4.29 6.49 8.60
CA SER A 119 5.32 5.69 9.26
C SER A 119 6.67 5.79 8.54
N VAL A 120 6.67 5.70 7.22
CA VAL A 120 7.88 5.89 6.39
C VAL A 120 8.43 7.30 6.55
N LEU A 121 7.58 8.32 6.44
CA LEU A 121 7.98 9.71 6.53
C LEU A 121 8.56 10.06 7.92
N VAL A 122 7.91 9.61 9.00
CA VAL A 122 8.39 9.82 10.38
C VAL A 122 9.73 9.10 10.62
N ASN A 123 9.94 7.93 10.02
CA ASN A 123 11.22 7.23 10.07
C ASN A 123 12.35 7.95 9.30
N ASN A 124 11.98 8.85 8.37
CA ASN A 124 12.89 9.69 7.58
C ASN A 124 12.87 11.16 8.05
N ASP A 125 12.58 11.41 9.33
CA ASP A 125 12.63 12.72 9.99
C ASP A 125 11.66 13.76 9.41
N PHE A 126 10.51 13.34 8.90
CA PHE A 126 9.42 14.25 8.60
C PHE A 126 8.51 14.42 9.80
N LYS A 127 7.95 15.60 9.95
CA LYS A 127 6.79 15.88 10.79
C LYS A 127 5.58 16.10 9.90
N ILE A 128 4.49 15.42 10.19
CA ILE A 128 3.27 15.52 9.40
C ILE A 128 2.18 16.14 10.26
N ASN A 129 1.77 17.35 9.91
CA ASN A 129 0.66 18.04 10.53
C ASN A 129 -0.51 18.13 9.55
N ASN A 130 -1.72 18.24 10.08
CA ASN A 130 -2.95 18.40 9.32
C ASN A 130 -3.16 17.33 8.23
N LEU A 131 -2.91 16.04 8.56
CA LEU A 131 -3.52 14.97 7.78
C LEU A 131 -5.04 15.17 7.88
N ASN A 132 -5.73 15.29 6.75
CA ASN A 132 -7.12 15.69 6.71
C ASN A 132 -8.03 14.60 6.11
N PHE A 133 -7.47 13.72 5.30
CA PHE A 133 -8.26 12.67 4.64
C PHE A 133 -7.42 11.44 4.31
N ASP A 134 -8.04 10.26 4.43
CA ASP A 134 -7.50 8.97 3.98
C ASP A 134 -8.56 8.26 3.13
N THR A 135 -8.25 8.03 1.86
CA THR A 135 -9.21 7.43 0.92
C THR A 135 -9.45 5.94 1.15
N LEU A 136 -8.51 5.21 1.79
CA LEU A 136 -8.72 3.81 2.19
C LEU A 136 -9.73 3.74 3.34
N ILE A 137 -9.57 4.57 4.36
CA ILE A 137 -10.49 4.65 5.50
C ILE A 137 -11.88 5.11 5.03
N ALA A 138 -11.94 6.13 4.17
CA ALA A 138 -13.19 6.58 3.57
C ALA A 138 -13.89 5.46 2.80
N ALA A 139 -13.16 4.70 1.99
CA ALA A 139 -13.70 3.54 1.27
C ALA A 139 -14.26 2.48 2.21
N ASN A 140 -13.58 2.24 3.35
CA ASN A 140 -14.06 1.32 4.38
C ASN A 140 -15.35 1.82 5.04
N LEU A 141 -15.41 3.08 5.45
CA LEU A 141 -16.61 3.70 6.03
C LEU A 141 -17.80 3.69 5.05
N LEU A 142 -17.53 3.86 3.76
CA LEU A 142 -18.52 3.79 2.68
C LEU A 142 -18.86 2.35 2.26
N ASN A 143 -18.30 1.33 2.93
CA ASN A 143 -18.51 -0.08 2.64
C ASN A 143 -18.26 -0.44 1.15
N LYS A 144 -17.18 0.11 0.56
CA LYS A 144 -16.79 -0.23 -0.81
C LYS A 144 -16.30 -1.69 -0.87
N ARG A 145 -16.46 -2.33 -2.04
CA ARG A 145 -16.10 -3.75 -2.24
C ARG A 145 -14.60 -4.02 -2.10
N SER A 146 -13.79 -3.05 -2.47
CA SER A 146 -12.33 -3.11 -2.39
C SER A 146 -11.80 -1.88 -1.69
N LEU A 147 -10.69 -2.06 -0.98
CA LEU A 147 -9.94 -0.95 -0.36
C LEU A 147 -8.67 -0.64 -1.15
N SER A 148 -8.32 -1.44 -2.17
CA SER A 148 -7.16 -1.18 -3.02
C SER A 148 -7.36 0.05 -3.90
N LEU A 149 -6.39 0.97 -3.91
CA LEU A 149 -6.43 2.19 -4.72
C LEU A 149 -6.71 1.90 -6.20
N LYS A 150 -6.06 0.86 -6.77
CA LYS A 150 -6.23 0.44 -8.16
C LYS A 150 -7.66 -0.01 -8.47
N ASN A 151 -8.23 -0.82 -7.59
CA ASN A 151 -9.60 -1.28 -7.76
C ASN A 151 -10.61 -0.14 -7.59
N LEU A 152 -10.39 0.75 -6.61
CA LEU A 152 -11.22 1.94 -6.42
C LEU A 152 -11.13 2.88 -7.63
N CYS A 153 -9.93 3.08 -8.18
CA CYS A 153 -9.73 3.86 -9.40
C CYS A 153 -10.51 3.24 -10.58
N LEU A 154 -10.41 1.92 -10.77
CA LEU A 154 -11.11 1.21 -11.82
C LEU A 154 -12.64 1.25 -11.66
N GLU A 155 -13.15 0.99 -10.46
CA GLU A 155 -14.59 0.89 -10.18
C GLU A 155 -15.28 2.26 -10.21
N ILE A 156 -14.64 3.29 -9.66
CA ILE A 156 -15.24 4.60 -9.42
C ILE A 156 -14.89 5.60 -10.51
N LEU A 157 -13.59 5.69 -10.86
CA LEU A 157 -13.11 6.65 -11.86
C LEU A 157 -13.18 6.08 -13.29
N ARG A 158 -13.36 4.75 -13.46
CA ARG A 158 -13.28 4.05 -14.74
C ARG A 158 -11.93 4.27 -15.43
N LEU A 159 -10.87 4.27 -14.64
CA LEU A 159 -9.49 4.40 -15.09
C LEU A 159 -8.67 3.23 -14.57
N GLN A 160 -7.78 2.70 -15.40
CA GLN A 160 -6.85 1.64 -15.02
C GLN A 160 -5.55 2.25 -14.52
N MET A 161 -4.90 1.62 -13.54
CA MET A 161 -3.59 2.00 -13.02
C MET A 161 -2.55 0.93 -13.37
N THR A 162 -1.31 1.34 -13.60
CA THR A 162 -0.17 0.43 -13.80
C THR A 162 0.09 -0.38 -12.53
N SER A 163 0.46 -1.64 -12.67
CA SER A 163 0.81 -2.47 -11.52
C SER A 163 2.27 -2.27 -11.11
N ILE A 164 2.57 -2.41 -9.81
CA ILE A 164 3.96 -2.29 -9.32
C ILE A 164 4.86 -3.35 -9.97
N GLU A 165 4.31 -4.54 -10.23
CA GLU A 165 5.06 -5.63 -10.86
C GLU A 165 5.48 -5.33 -12.29
N GLU A 166 4.84 -4.39 -12.96
CA GLU A 166 5.27 -3.92 -14.30
C GLU A 166 6.56 -3.08 -14.22
N LEU A 167 6.83 -2.46 -13.06
CA LEU A 167 8.03 -1.67 -12.82
C LEU A 167 9.16 -2.50 -12.24
N ILE A 168 8.87 -3.27 -11.18
CA ILE A 168 9.89 -3.98 -10.39
C ILE A 168 10.06 -5.45 -10.77
N GLY A 169 9.16 -6.00 -11.61
CA GLY A 169 9.18 -7.44 -11.94
C GLY A 169 8.49 -8.31 -10.89
N LYS A 170 8.59 -9.64 -11.03
CA LYS A 170 7.97 -10.64 -10.16
C LYS A 170 8.96 -11.71 -9.70
N GLY A 171 8.76 -12.21 -8.49
CA GLY A 171 9.48 -13.37 -7.97
C GLY A 171 10.97 -13.11 -7.77
N LYS A 172 11.83 -14.00 -8.31
CA LYS A 172 13.28 -13.93 -8.10
C LYS A 172 13.99 -12.81 -8.87
N ASP A 173 13.36 -12.32 -9.92
CA ASP A 173 13.90 -11.24 -10.77
C ASP A 173 13.40 -9.86 -10.36
N GLN A 174 12.72 -9.79 -9.20
CA GLN A 174 12.20 -8.54 -8.66
C GLN A 174 13.34 -7.63 -8.18
N ILE A 175 13.35 -6.40 -8.70
CA ILE A 175 14.29 -5.35 -8.30
C ILE A 175 13.69 -4.47 -7.19
N SER A 176 14.55 -3.75 -6.47
CA SER A 176 14.10 -2.71 -5.54
C SER A 176 13.53 -1.50 -6.32
N PHE A 177 12.56 -0.81 -5.75
CA PHE A 177 12.07 0.46 -6.34
C PHE A 177 13.19 1.51 -6.48
N LYS A 178 14.21 1.44 -5.64
CA LYS A 178 15.44 2.25 -5.76
C LYS A 178 16.12 2.15 -7.13
N ASP A 179 16.00 0.98 -7.76
CA ASP A 179 16.66 0.66 -9.04
C ASP A 179 15.75 0.91 -10.24
N VAL A 180 14.51 1.33 -10.01
CA VAL A 180 13.57 1.74 -11.06
C VAL A 180 14.04 3.06 -11.67
N ASP A 181 13.98 3.14 -12.99
CA ASP A 181 14.23 4.38 -13.73
C ASP A 181 13.25 5.48 -13.31
N ILE A 182 13.78 6.68 -13.00
CA ILE A 182 12.98 7.81 -12.51
C ILE A 182 11.86 8.17 -13.50
N GLU A 183 12.09 8.11 -14.82
CA GLU A 183 11.05 8.43 -15.80
C GLU A 183 9.87 7.46 -15.75
N LYS A 184 10.13 6.18 -15.46
CA LYS A 184 9.07 5.18 -15.24
C LYS A 184 8.38 5.38 -13.89
N ALA A 185 9.15 5.69 -12.84
CA ALA A 185 8.62 5.97 -11.52
C ALA A 185 7.67 7.18 -11.51
N VAL A 186 7.95 8.24 -12.29
CA VAL A 186 7.09 9.42 -12.42
C VAL A 186 5.65 9.06 -12.76
N ASN A 187 5.44 8.28 -13.81
CA ASN A 187 4.08 7.96 -14.27
C ASN A 187 3.34 7.08 -13.27
N TYR A 188 4.03 6.14 -12.66
CA TYR A 188 3.46 5.24 -11.67
C TYR A 188 3.08 5.99 -10.38
N ALA A 189 4.05 6.62 -9.73
CA ALA A 189 3.85 7.29 -8.44
C ALA A 189 2.90 8.50 -8.53
N CYS A 190 2.99 9.32 -9.58
CA CYS A 190 2.07 10.43 -9.78
C CYS A 190 0.62 9.95 -9.99
N ALA A 191 0.42 8.79 -10.62
CA ALA A 191 -0.91 8.22 -10.78
C ALA A 191 -1.54 7.85 -9.42
N ASP A 192 -0.76 7.38 -8.45
CA ASP A 192 -1.24 7.05 -7.11
C ASP A 192 -1.68 8.32 -6.35
N ALA A 193 -0.87 9.40 -6.38
CA ALA A 193 -1.24 10.68 -5.79
C ALA A 193 -2.46 11.34 -6.49
N ASP A 194 -2.54 11.32 -7.82
CA ASP A 194 -3.66 11.86 -8.60
C ASP A 194 -4.96 11.07 -8.35
N ALA A 195 -4.89 9.72 -8.34
CA ALA A 195 -6.04 8.88 -8.01
C ALA A 195 -6.57 9.18 -6.60
N THR A 196 -5.66 9.31 -5.63
CA THR A 196 -5.98 9.68 -4.25
C THR A 196 -6.69 11.04 -4.19
N PHE A 197 -6.20 12.04 -4.93
CA PHE A 197 -6.83 13.35 -5.00
C PHE A 197 -8.25 13.28 -5.57
N ARG A 198 -8.43 12.57 -6.70
CA ARG A 198 -9.75 12.43 -7.36
C ARG A 198 -10.74 11.67 -6.48
N LEU A 199 -10.32 10.57 -5.85
CA LEU A 199 -11.16 9.76 -4.97
C LEU A 199 -11.55 10.50 -3.70
N LYS A 200 -10.64 11.33 -3.15
CA LYS A 200 -10.92 12.16 -1.98
C LYS A 200 -12.15 13.05 -2.19
N GLU A 201 -12.23 13.75 -3.32
CA GLU A 201 -13.36 14.64 -3.61
C GLU A 201 -14.70 13.87 -3.64
N ILE A 202 -14.71 12.68 -4.26
CA ILE A 202 -15.90 11.84 -4.37
C ILE A 202 -16.32 11.29 -2.99
N PHE A 203 -15.35 10.74 -2.24
CA PHE A 203 -15.64 10.12 -0.95
C PHE A 203 -16.02 11.13 0.13
N GLU A 204 -15.46 12.33 0.11
CA GLU A 204 -15.86 13.41 1.02
C GLU A 204 -17.34 13.78 0.84
N ASP A 205 -17.81 13.89 -0.39
CA ASP A 205 -19.21 14.15 -0.73
C ASP A 205 -20.12 12.97 -0.31
N GLU A 206 -19.71 11.72 -0.58
CA GLU A 206 -20.45 10.53 -0.17
C GLU A 206 -20.55 10.40 1.37
N LEU A 207 -19.45 10.59 2.11
CA LEU A 207 -19.43 10.57 3.57
C LEU A 207 -20.33 11.64 4.18
N SER A 208 -20.32 12.83 3.59
CA SER A 208 -21.20 13.93 4.01
C SER A 208 -22.67 13.56 3.85
N LYS A 209 -23.07 12.96 2.71
CA LYS A 209 -24.44 12.52 2.43
C LYS A 209 -24.98 11.49 3.40
N ILE A 210 -24.13 10.60 3.90
CA ILE A 210 -24.53 9.54 4.85
C ILE A 210 -24.23 9.89 6.32
N GLY A 211 -23.73 11.12 6.58
CA GLY A 211 -23.49 11.61 7.95
C GLY A 211 -22.28 11.02 8.66
N LEU A 212 -21.30 10.43 7.93
CA LEU A 212 -20.09 9.84 8.50
C LEU A 212 -18.87 10.77 8.50
N GLN A 213 -19.02 12.01 8.06
CA GLN A 213 -17.92 12.99 8.04
C GLN A 213 -17.33 13.25 9.44
N ASP A 214 -18.17 13.26 10.48
CA ASP A 214 -17.72 13.44 11.87
C ASP A 214 -16.92 12.25 12.37
N VAL A 215 -17.28 11.02 12.00
CA VAL A 215 -16.52 9.81 12.33
C VAL A 215 -15.12 9.91 11.69
N MET A 216 -15.06 10.24 10.40
CA MET A 216 -13.80 10.43 9.68
C MET A 216 -12.91 11.46 10.38
N ASN A 217 -13.44 12.67 10.65
CA ASN A 217 -12.65 13.79 11.13
C ASN A 217 -12.28 13.73 12.61
N LYS A 218 -13.17 13.15 13.46
CA LYS A 218 -13.00 13.19 14.93
C LYS A 218 -12.45 11.89 15.50
N ILE A 219 -12.51 10.78 14.75
CA ILE A 219 -12.08 9.47 15.21
C ILE A 219 -10.98 8.91 14.30
N GLU A 220 -11.28 8.67 13.04
CA GLU A 220 -10.41 7.90 12.14
C GLU A 220 -9.10 8.64 11.84
N ILE A 221 -9.18 9.89 11.40
CA ILE A 221 -7.98 10.68 11.08
C ILE A 221 -7.10 10.93 12.31
N PRO A 222 -7.63 11.36 13.48
CA PRO A 222 -6.82 11.53 14.69
C PRO A 222 -6.21 10.24 15.23
N LEU A 223 -6.77 9.07 14.93
CA LEU A 223 -6.25 7.78 15.35
C LEU A 223 -4.96 7.39 14.62
N ILE A 224 -4.77 7.83 13.37
CA ILE A 224 -3.61 7.46 12.55
C ILE A 224 -2.27 7.79 13.24
N PRO A 225 -2.00 9.02 13.68
CA PRO A 225 -0.73 9.33 14.34
C PRO A 225 -0.53 8.54 15.64
N VAL A 226 -1.60 8.20 16.35
CA VAL A 226 -1.51 7.35 17.55
C VAL A 226 -1.03 5.95 17.19
N ILE A 227 -1.59 5.35 16.13
CA ILE A 227 -1.18 4.03 15.65
C ILE A 227 0.27 4.06 15.17
N VAL A 228 0.69 5.09 14.44
CA VAL A 228 2.08 5.27 13.99
C VAL A 228 3.04 5.29 15.18
N GLU A 229 2.74 6.06 16.22
CA GLU A 229 3.56 6.12 17.44
C GLU A 229 3.59 4.78 18.20
N MET A 230 2.47 4.07 18.28
CA MET A 230 2.43 2.73 18.85
C MET A 230 3.31 1.74 18.08
N GLN A 231 3.23 1.76 16.74
CA GLN A 231 4.03 0.90 15.87
C GLN A 231 5.53 1.23 15.98
N LYS A 232 5.88 2.52 16.02
CA LYS A 232 7.25 3.01 16.19
C LYS A 232 7.84 2.60 17.55
N SER A 233 7.04 2.68 18.60
CA SER A 233 7.46 2.26 19.96
C SER A 233 7.67 0.76 20.05
N GLY A 234 6.89 -0.02 19.28
CA GLY A 234 6.97 -1.48 19.26
C GLY A 234 6.57 -2.14 20.59
N VAL A 235 6.80 -3.43 20.66
CA VAL A 235 6.54 -4.26 21.85
C VAL A 235 7.81 -5.02 22.23
N SER A 236 8.19 -4.95 23.49
CA SER A 236 9.35 -5.68 24.00
C SER A 236 9.10 -7.21 23.99
N ILE A 237 10.04 -7.93 23.42
CA ILE A 237 9.99 -9.40 23.35
C ILE A 237 11.10 -9.97 24.22
N ASN A 238 10.76 -10.96 25.08
CA ASN A 238 11.75 -11.72 25.82
C ASN A 238 12.29 -12.86 24.95
N SER A 239 13.41 -12.61 24.28
CA SER A 239 14.03 -13.58 23.37
C SER A 239 14.52 -14.86 24.08
N GLN A 240 14.86 -14.81 25.37
CA GLN A 240 15.26 -15.98 26.14
C GLN A 240 14.08 -16.93 26.33
N ILE A 241 12.91 -16.41 26.67
CA ILE A 241 11.69 -17.23 26.79
C ILE A 241 11.31 -17.82 25.44
N LEU A 242 11.34 -17.02 24.35
CA LEU A 242 11.03 -17.51 23.01
C LEU A 242 11.98 -18.62 22.56
N ASN A 243 13.28 -18.47 22.82
CA ASN A 243 14.28 -19.49 22.50
C ASN A 243 14.03 -20.80 23.30
N LYS A 244 13.67 -20.69 24.57
CA LYS A 244 13.30 -21.84 25.40
C LYS A 244 12.09 -22.57 24.85
N ILE A 245 11.00 -21.85 24.55
CA ILE A 245 9.79 -22.41 23.94
C ILE A 245 10.11 -23.05 22.59
N SER A 246 10.92 -22.40 21.76
CA SER A 246 11.35 -22.95 20.46
C SER A 246 12.10 -24.27 20.60
N LEU A 247 12.97 -24.38 21.61
CA LEU A 247 13.71 -25.60 21.87
C LEU A 247 12.80 -26.74 22.38
N GLU A 248 11.91 -26.41 23.30
CA GLU A 248 10.91 -27.37 23.83
C GLU A 248 10.03 -27.92 22.70
N LEU A 249 9.48 -27.04 21.86
CA LEU A 249 8.66 -27.43 20.72
C LEU A 249 9.41 -28.23 19.67
N LYS A 250 10.68 -27.89 19.38
CA LYS A 250 11.52 -28.70 18.47
C LYS A 250 11.72 -30.12 18.98
N ASN A 251 11.98 -30.30 20.26
CA ASN A 251 12.14 -31.62 20.87
C ASN A 251 10.83 -32.42 20.78
N GLU A 252 9.71 -31.80 21.14
CA GLU A 252 8.39 -32.44 21.08
C GLU A 252 8.02 -32.86 19.64
N ILE A 253 8.27 -31.96 18.64
CA ILE A 253 8.07 -32.29 17.23
C ILE A 253 8.93 -33.47 16.81
N SER A 254 10.22 -33.50 17.19
CA SER A 254 11.12 -34.60 16.86
C SER A 254 10.65 -35.93 17.45
N ASP A 255 10.19 -35.93 18.70
CA ASP A 255 9.66 -37.14 19.37
C ASP A 255 8.35 -37.60 18.68
N LEU A 256 7.46 -36.66 18.29
CA LEU A 256 6.24 -37.00 17.58
C LEU A 256 6.52 -37.52 16.17
N GLU A 257 7.46 -36.89 15.44
CA GLU A 257 7.90 -37.38 14.13
C GLU A 257 8.47 -38.79 14.21
N LEU A 258 9.31 -39.07 15.21
CA LEU A 258 9.87 -40.42 15.44
C LEU A 258 8.77 -41.46 15.74
N ARG A 259 7.83 -41.10 16.63
CA ARG A 259 6.68 -41.98 16.96
C ARG A 259 5.81 -42.24 15.74
N ALA A 260 5.52 -41.22 14.93
CA ALA A 260 4.73 -41.39 13.72
C ALA A 260 5.45 -42.28 12.70
N LYS A 261 6.74 -42.09 12.47
CA LYS A 261 7.57 -42.93 11.58
C LYS A 261 7.61 -44.40 12.03
N ASN A 262 7.71 -44.63 13.33
CA ASN A 262 7.67 -45.97 13.90
C ASN A 262 6.29 -46.65 13.68
N ILE A 263 5.20 -45.92 13.84
CA ILE A 263 3.84 -46.44 13.57
C ILE A 263 3.66 -46.76 12.09
N ILE A 264 4.17 -45.93 11.20
CA ILE A 264 4.11 -46.12 9.75
C ILE A 264 5.04 -47.23 9.28
N GLY A 265 6.12 -47.50 10.01
CA GLY A 265 7.16 -48.45 9.62
C GLY A 265 8.07 -47.98 8.50
N ASN A 266 8.15 -46.65 8.29
CA ASN A 266 8.97 -46.02 7.26
C ASN A 266 9.70 -44.79 7.82
N GLU A 267 11.01 -44.86 7.95
CA GLU A 267 11.84 -43.77 8.48
C GLU A 267 12.05 -42.60 7.50
N GLU A 268 11.91 -42.87 6.18
CA GLU A 268 12.16 -41.86 5.14
C GLU A 268 10.94 -41.05 4.79
N VAL A 269 9.79 -41.34 5.39
CA VAL A 269 8.54 -40.60 5.07
C VAL A 269 8.65 -39.13 5.46
N ASN A 270 8.27 -38.27 4.54
CA ASN A 270 8.12 -36.84 4.81
C ASN A 270 6.73 -36.55 5.36
N LEU A 271 6.60 -36.47 6.68
CA LEU A 271 5.35 -36.18 7.38
C LEU A 271 4.76 -34.80 7.08
N ARG A 272 5.53 -33.90 6.43
CA ARG A 272 5.06 -32.58 5.99
C ARG A 272 4.49 -32.61 4.55
N SER A 273 4.60 -33.73 3.86
CA SER A 273 4.02 -33.92 2.55
C SER A 273 2.59 -34.48 2.69
N SER A 274 1.60 -33.65 2.45
CA SER A 274 0.18 -34.05 2.45
C SER A 274 -0.11 -35.19 1.48
N GLN A 275 0.60 -35.26 0.36
CA GLN A 275 0.44 -36.32 -0.63
C GLN A 275 0.98 -37.67 -0.09
N GLN A 276 2.18 -37.71 0.51
CA GLN A 276 2.73 -38.92 1.11
C GLN A 276 1.90 -39.39 2.30
N LEU A 277 1.44 -38.45 3.14
CA LEU A 277 0.53 -38.78 4.25
C LEU A 277 -0.79 -39.37 3.76
N SER A 278 -1.41 -38.78 2.74
CA SER A 278 -2.65 -39.30 2.16
C SER A 278 -2.46 -40.73 1.61
N ASP A 279 -1.37 -40.98 0.88
CA ASP A 279 -1.06 -42.32 0.37
C ASP A 279 -0.88 -43.36 1.51
N ILE A 280 -0.23 -42.98 2.57
CA ILE A 280 0.01 -43.86 3.72
C ILE A 280 -1.32 -44.15 4.47
N LEU A 281 -2.06 -43.11 4.81
CA LEU A 281 -3.29 -43.24 5.58
C LEU A 281 -4.34 -44.03 4.81
N ILE A 282 -4.57 -43.70 3.52
CA ILE A 282 -5.63 -44.31 2.72
C ILE A 282 -5.20 -45.67 2.18
N ASN A 283 -4.04 -45.79 1.54
CA ASN A 283 -3.64 -46.97 0.80
C ASN A 283 -2.91 -48.05 1.65
N GLN A 284 -2.23 -47.65 2.74
CA GLN A 284 -1.50 -48.57 3.58
C GLN A 284 -2.18 -48.88 4.92
N MET A 285 -2.81 -47.86 5.54
CA MET A 285 -3.45 -47.98 6.85
C MET A 285 -4.98 -48.15 6.78
N ASN A 286 -5.60 -47.93 5.62
CA ASN A 286 -7.02 -47.97 5.42
C ASN A 286 -7.84 -47.06 6.36
N ILE A 287 -7.32 -45.88 6.62
CA ILE A 287 -7.93 -44.84 7.48
C ILE A 287 -8.58 -43.75 6.61
#